data_2f16a822891ea40ce1e4b8ca3f1b53ce
#
_entry.id   2f16a822891ea40ce1e4b8ca3f1b53ce
#
_cell.length_a   1.000
_cell.length_b   1.000
_cell.length_c   1.000
_cell.angle_alpha   90.00
_cell.angle_beta   90.00
_cell.angle_gamma   90.00
#
_symmetry.space_group_name_H-M   'P 1'
#
loop_
_entity.id
_entity.type
_entity.pdbx_description
1 polymer ?
#
loop_
_entity_poly.entity_id
_entity_poly.type
_entity_poly.pdbx_seq_one_letter_code
_entity_poly.pdbx_strand_id
1 'polypeptide(L)'
;MGKKKSGGADEIMSVVARLPWWAGIGAAALSYVVFHYLAGQKAAPLTDTAGVGPMVIKTMWASLSSILQYIIPLLCLVGAAVSAVRQRERNALLSKAATGHTASIVDGLSWQQFETLVGEALRQQGYRVVETGGDGADGGVDLIVTKGNEKFLVQCKQWRALKVGVAVVRELYGMMAAKGAAGGFVVTSGSFTADASDFAKGRNVTLVDGPALAKWIQAARA
;
A
#
# COMPACT_ATOMS: atom_id res chain seq x y z
N MET A 1 -5.36 28.66 1.63
CA MET A 1 -5.38 27.20 1.43
C MET A 1 -3.96 26.73 1.15
N GLY A 2 -3.27 26.28 2.16
CA GLY A 2 -1.87 25.86 2.09
C GLY A 2 -1.78 24.41 1.64
N LYS A 3 -1.24 24.18 0.45
CA LYS A 3 -0.87 22.86 -0.07
C LYS A 3 0.28 22.34 0.78
N LYS A 4 0.02 21.38 1.70
CA LYS A 4 1.04 20.69 2.47
C LYS A 4 1.95 19.96 1.48
N LYS A 5 3.16 20.48 1.25
CA LYS A 5 4.20 19.76 0.50
C LYS A 5 4.46 18.46 1.25
N SER A 6 4.09 17.33 0.65
CA SER A 6 4.58 16.03 1.09
C SER A 6 6.10 16.09 1.01
N GLY A 7 6.77 15.99 2.15
CA GLY A 7 8.23 16.01 2.19
C GLY A 7 8.76 14.78 1.45
N GLY A 8 9.91 14.89 0.79
CA GLY A 8 10.56 13.75 0.11
C GLY A 8 10.73 12.51 1.01
N ALA A 9 10.69 12.69 2.33
CA ALA A 9 10.68 11.60 3.31
C ALA A 9 9.39 10.75 3.24
N ASP A 10 8.21 11.38 3.01
CA ASP A 10 6.94 10.65 2.90
C ASP A 10 6.87 9.85 1.60
N GLU A 11 7.42 10.38 0.50
CA GLU A 11 7.54 9.64 -0.77
C GLU A 11 8.49 8.46 -0.65
N ILE A 12 9.66 8.64 -0.05
CA ILE A 12 10.63 7.56 0.18
C ILE A 12 10.02 6.50 1.08
N MET A 13 9.34 6.89 2.16
CA MET A 13 8.70 5.96 3.09
C MET A 13 7.57 5.18 2.41
N SER A 14 6.81 5.79 1.49
CA SER A 14 5.77 5.12 0.72
C SER A 14 6.33 4.13 -0.30
N VAL A 15 7.47 4.41 -0.90
CA VAL A 15 8.17 3.50 -1.83
C VAL A 15 8.78 2.32 -1.07
N VAL A 16 9.43 2.57 0.06
CA VAL A 16 10.03 1.52 0.92
C VAL A 16 8.95 0.60 1.50
N ALA A 17 7.80 1.15 1.89
CA ALA A 17 6.67 0.36 2.40
C ALA A 17 6.00 -0.56 1.34
N ARG A 18 6.26 -0.34 0.06
CA ARG A 18 5.77 -1.18 -1.07
C ARG A 18 6.71 -2.32 -1.43
N LEU A 19 7.97 -2.27 -0.98
CA LEU A 19 8.94 -3.31 -1.25
C LEU A 19 8.67 -4.53 -0.35
N PRO A 20 8.82 -5.77 -0.89
CA PRO A 20 8.73 -6.96 -0.07
C PRO A 20 9.86 -6.95 0.98
N TRP A 21 9.59 -7.49 2.16
CA TRP A 21 10.49 -7.46 3.32
C TRP A 21 11.94 -7.88 3.02
N TRP A 22 12.13 -8.84 2.11
CA TRP A 22 13.46 -9.31 1.69
C TRP A 22 14.24 -8.24 0.90
N ALA A 23 13.55 -7.36 0.17
CA ALA A 23 14.21 -6.26 -0.55
C ALA A 23 14.79 -5.22 0.43
N GLY A 24 14.14 -5.00 1.58
CA GLY A 24 14.67 -4.16 2.65
C GLY A 24 15.94 -4.74 3.27
N ILE A 25 16.04 -6.05 3.43
CA ILE A 25 17.26 -6.74 3.89
C ILE A 25 18.37 -6.61 2.83
N GLY A 26 18.05 -6.82 1.56
CA GLY A 26 19.01 -6.64 0.46
C GLY A 26 19.55 -5.21 0.37
N ALA A 27 18.69 -4.21 0.54
CA ALA A 27 19.07 -2.79 0.56
C ALA A 27 19.96 -2.47 1.77
N ALA A 28 19.69 -3.04 2.94
CA ALA A 28 20.52 -2.88 4.13
C ALA A 28 21.93 -3.46 3.92
N ALA A 29 22.03 -4.66 3.37
CA ALA A 29 23.32 -5.28 3.09
C ALA A 29 24.11 -4.49 2.04
N LEU A 30 23.47 -4.09 0.95
CA LEU A 30 24.09 -3.31 -0.11
C LEU A 30 24.60 -1.95 0.39
N SER A 31 23.75 -1.23 1.13
CA SER A 31 24.13 0.07 1.70
C SER A 31 25.30 -0.06 2.66
N TYR A 32 25.32 -1.09 3.52
CA TYR A 32 26.44 -1.34 4.42
C TYR A 32 27.74 -1.55 3.65
N VAL A 33 27.75 -2.40 2.62
CA VAL A 33 28.96 -2.68 1.82
C VAL A 33 29.47 -1.42 1.13
N VAL A 34 28.56 -0.64 0.51
CA VAL A 34 28.93 0.61 -0.18
C VAL A 34 29.54 1.63 0.78
N PHE A 35 28.89 1.90 1.91
CA PHE A 35 29.39 2.88 2.87
C PHE A 35 30.63 2.39 3.61
N HIS A 36 30.77 1.10 3.86
CA HIS A 36 31.97 0.52 4.43
C HIS A 36 33.16 0.69 3.49
N TYR A 37 32.97 0.44 2.20
CA TYR A 37 34.01 0.66 1.19
C TYR A 37 34.41 2.14 1.11
N LEU A 38 33.47 3.06 1.11
CA LEU A 38 33.73 4.50 1.09
C LEU A 38 34.42 4.99 2.36
N ALA A 39 34.05 4.46 3.53
CA ALA A 39 34.69 4.78 4.81
C ALA A 39 36.13 4.27 4.90
N GLY A 40 36.43 3.14 4.24
CA GLY A 40 37.77 2.53 4.21
C GLY A 40 38.79 3.24 3.33
N GLN A 41 38.38 4.23 2.53
CA GLN A 41 39.30 4.99 1.68
C GLN A 41 40.14 5.96 2.55
N LYS A 42 41.31 5.50 2.96
CA LYS A 42 42.30 6.33 3.70
C LYS A 42 42.75 7.50 2.83
N ALA A 43 42.78 8.70 3.39
CA ALA A 43 43.40 9.84 2.73
C ALA A 43 44.92 9.57 2.58
N ALA A 44 45.43 9.76 1.38
CA ALA A 44 46.89 9.66 1.16
C ALA A 44 47.61 10.73 1.99
N PRO A 45 48.82 10.46 2.52
CA PRO A 45 49.62 11.45 3.25
C PRO A 45 49.92 12.66 2.35
N LEU A 46 49.83 13.85 2.92
CA LEU A 46 50.12 15.10 2.22
C LEU A 46 51.62 15.16 1.86
N THR A 47 51.90 15.19 0.56
CA THR A 47 53.26 15.45 0.03
C THR A 47 53.39 16.85 -0.53
N ASP A 48 52.28 17.62 -0.64
CA ASP A 48 52.31 18.99 -1.19
C ASP A 48 51.14 19.85 -0.66
N THR A 49 51.33 21.15 -0.51
CA THR A 49 50.36 22.13 0.01
C THR A 49 49.17 22.37 -0.95
N ALA A 50 49.33 22.09 -2.22
CA ALA A 50 48.25 22.21 -3.24
C ALA A 50 47.14 21.18 -3.07
N GLY A 51 47.33 20.12 -2.30
CA GLY A 51 46.39 19.02 -2.11
C GLY A 51 45.42 19.17 -0.89
N VAL A 52 45.48 20.26 -0.13
CA VAL A 52 44.72 20.40 1.12
C VAL A 52 43.18 20.40 0.90
N GLY A 53 42.68 21.09 -0.11
CA GLY A 53 41.25 21.18 -0.39
C GLY A 53 40.62 19.82 -0.74
N PRO A 54 41.12 19.08 -1.73
CA PRO A 54 40.62 17.74 -2.05
C PRO A 54 40.72 16.73 -0.90
N MET A 55 41.76 16.86 -0.06
CA MET A 55 41.96 15.99 1.10
C MET A 55 40.90 16.23 2.19
N VAL A 56 40.61 17.50 2.50
CA VAL A 56 39.56 17.85 3.48
C VAL A 56 38.19 17.28 3.04
N ILE A 57 37.86 17.42 1.76
CA ILE A 57 36.61 16.87 1.20
C ILE A 57 36.57 15.35 1.36
N LYS A 58 37.64 14.64 0.99
CA LYS A 58 37.72 13.17 1.14
C LYS A 58 37.61 12.73 2.60
N THR A 59 38.26 13.44 3.53
CA THR A 59 38.18 13.12 4.97
C THR A 59 36.77 13.34 5.51
N MET A 60 36.10 14.42 5.09
CA MET A 60 34.71 14.68 5.46
C MET A 60 33.78 13.57 4.95
N TRP A 61 33.92 13.14 3.68
CA TRP A 61 33.15 12.05 3.14
C TRP A 61 33.42 10.72 3.83
N ALA A 62 34.66 10.41 4.16
CA ALA A 62 34.99 9.18 4.88
C ALA A 62 34.39 9.18 6.28
N SER A 63 34.48 10.31 7.01
CA SER A 63 33.88 10.47 8.34
C SER A 63 32.35 10.35 8.30
N LEU A 64 31.71 11.00 7.33
CA LEU A 64 30.27 10.91 7.15
C LEU A 64 29.83 9.48 6.80
N SER A 65 30.57 8.83 5.89
CA SER A 65 30.31 7.44 5.49
C SER A 65 30.45 6.47 6.66
N SER A 66 31.37 6.73 7.60
CA SER A 66 31.56 5.93 8.81
C SER A 66 30.33 5.95 9.75
N ILE A 67 29.56 7.01 9.74
CA ILE A 67 28.31 7.12 10.51
C ILE A 67 27.15 6.53 9.70
N LEU A 68 27.05 6.88 8.41
CA LEU A 68 25.96 6.42 7.55
C LEU A 68 25.96 4.90 7.35
N GLN A 69 27.12 4.24 7.41
CA GLN A 69 27.23 2.79 7.28
C GLN A 69 26.42 1.98 8.33
N TYR A 70 26.09 2.60 9.47
CA TYR A 70 25.27 1.97 10.51
C TYR A 70 23.82 2.48 10.48
N ILE A 71 23.62 3.79 10.27
CA ILE A 71 22.31 4.41 10.33
C ILE A 71 21.40 3.93 9.17
N ILE A 72 21.92 3.92 7.94
CA ILE A 72 21.11 3.56 6.76
C ILE A 72 20.68 2.09 6.79
N PRO A 73 21.56 1.10 7.03
CA PRO A 73 21.13 -0.28 7.17
C PRO A 73 20.13 -0.49 8.31
N LEU A 74 20.33 0.18 9.45
CA LEU A 74 19.39 0.10 10.57
C LEU A 74 17.98 0.57 10.17
N LEU A 75 17.86 1.71 9.49
CA LEU A 75 16.59 2.21 8.99
C LEU A 75 15.94 1.26 7.98
N CYS A 76 16.73 0.66 7.08
CA CYS A 76 16.26 -0.34 6.14
C CYS A 76 15.74 -1.60 6.85
N LEU A 77 16.40 -2.07 7.90
CA LEU A 77 15.99 -3.22 8.69
C LEU A 77 14.70 -2.94 9.47
N VAL A 78 14.57 -1.75 10.07
CA VAL A 78 13.33 -1.33 10.73
C VAL A 78 12.17 -1.29 9.73
N GLY A 79 12.38 -0.71 8.54
CA GLY A 79 11.38 -0.71 7.47
C GLY A 79 10.99 -2.13 7.02
N ALA A 80 11.95 -3.03 6.89
CA ALA A 80 11.70 -4.43 6.57
C ALA A 80 10.89 -5.15 7.67
N ALA A 81 11.20 -4.92 8.94
CA ALA A 81 10.47 -5.48 10.08
C ALA A 81 9.00 -4.99 10.10
N VAL A 82 8.77 -3.69 9.93
CA VAL A 82 7.42 -3.12 9.86
C VAL A 82 6.64 -3.71 8.67
N SER A 83 7.26 -3.85 7.50
CA SER A 83 6.65 -4.48 6.33
C SER A 83 6.26 -5.93 6.60
N ALA A 84 7.15 -6.70 7.25
CA ALA A 84 6.89 -8.10 7.60
C ALA A 84 5.73 -8.27 8.60
N VAL A 85 5.64 -7.39 9.62
CA VAL A 85 4.54 -7.41 10.59
C VAL A 85 3.22 -7.10 9.90
N ARG A 86 3.16 -6.04 9.08
CA ARG A 86 1.94 -5.69 8.33
C ARG A 86 1.49 -6.82 7.40
N GLN A 87 2.43 -7.51 6.75
CA GLN A 87 2.09 -8.64 5.88
C GLN A 87 1.55 -9.83 6.68
N ARG A 88 2.11 -10.12 7.88
CA ARG A 88 1.57 -11.16 8.78
C ARG A 88 0.15 -10.83 9.26
N GLU A 89 -0.12 -9.58 9.63
CA GLU A 89 -1.45 -9.13 10.03
C GLU A 89 -2.48 -9.29 8.90
N ARG A 90 -2.12 -8.90 7.66
CA ARG A 90 -2.97 -9.08 6.47
C ARG A 90 -3.28 -10.55 6.21
N ASN A 91 -2.27 -11.41 6.26
CA ASN A 91 -2.44 -12.86 6.07
C ASN A 91 -3.28 -13.49 7.20
N ALA A 92 -3.13 -13.00 8.43
CA ALA A 92 -3.93 -13.46 9.57
C ALA A 92 -5.41 -13.07 9.44
N LEU A 93 -5.71 -11.88 8.90
CA LEU A 93 -7.09 -11.45 8.59
C LEU A 93 -7.71 -12.35 7.53
N LEU A 94 -6.99 -12.63 6.44
CA LEU A 94 -7.45 -13.56 5.40
C LEU A 94 -7.72 -14.97 5.96
N SER A 95 -6.80 -15.48 6.79
CA SER A 95 -6.97 -16.82 7.36
C SER A 95 -8.15 -16.91 8.31
N LYS A 96 -8.39 -15.90 9.14
CA LYS A 96 -9.56 -15.81 10.02
C LYS A 96 -10.85 -15.72 9.22
N ALA A 97 -10.91 -14.85 8.21
CA ALA A 97 -12.10 -14.66 7.36
C ALA A 97 -12.46 -15.93 6.55
N ALA A 98 -11.48 -16.77 6.24
CA ALA A 98 -11.71 -17.97 5.45
C ALA A 98 -12.10 -19.23 6.26
N THR A 99 -11.81 -19.26 7.57
CA THR A 99 -12.08 -20.43 8.46
C THR A 99 -13.44 -20.38 9.13
N GLY A 100 -14.14 -19.24 9.14
CA GLY A 100 -15.46 -19.09 9.76
C GLY A 100 -16.57 -18.82 8.74
N HIS A 101 -17.84 -18.77 9.23
CA HIS A 101 -18.92 -18.22 8.43
C HIS A 101 -18.56 -16.76 8.10
N THR A 102 -18.24 -16.49 6.85
CA THR A 102 -17.68 -15.20 6.38
C THR A 102 -18.50 -14.01 6.85
N ALA A 103 -19.84 -14.15 6.90
CA ALA A 103 -20.73 -13.10 7.38
C ALA A 103 -20.46 -12.74 8.86
N SER A 104 -20.33 -13.72 9.76
CA SER A 104 -20.15 -13.45 11.19
C SER A 104 -18.75 -12.89 11.52
N ILE A 105 -17.75 -13.18 10.71
CA ILE A 105 -16.39 -12.67 10.92
C ILE A 105 -16.28 -11.24 10.41
N VAL A 106 -16.87 -10.97 9.26
CA VAL A 106 -16.90 -9.61 8.71
C VAL A 106 -17.70 -8.66 9.62
N ASP A 107 -18.70 -9.17 10.34
CA ASP A 107 -19.47 -8.41 11.34
C ASP A 107 -18.65 -7.96 12.55
N GLY A 108 -17.55 -8.64 12.86
CA GLY A 108 -16.63 -8.30 13.96
C GLY A 108 -15.43 -7.43 13.55
N LEU A 109 -15.24 -7.13 12.26
CA LEU A 109 -14.12 -6.33 11.80
C LEU A 109 -14.36 -4.84 11.99
N SER A 110 -13.28 -4.08 12.24
CA SER A 110 -13.32 -2.62 12.09
C SER A 110 -13.40 -2.25 10.61
N TRP A 111 -13.80 -0.98 10.33
CA TRP A 111 -13.84 -0.45 8.97
C TRP A 111 -12.50 -0.63 8.24
N GLN A 112 -11.40 -0.24 8.87
CA GLN A 112 -10.05 -0.36 8.33
C GLN A 112 -9.64 -1.81 8.07
N GLN A 113 -10.06 -2.74 8.94
CA GLN A 113 -9.82 -4.17 8.76
C GLN A 113 -10.60 -4.71 7.56
N PHE A 114 -11.83 -4.23 7.33
CA PHE A 114 -12.64 -4.61 6.17
C PHE A 114 -12.01 -4.12 4.86
N GLU A 115 -11.60 -2.85 4.78
CA GLU A 115 -10.87 -2.30 3.63
C GLU A 115 -9.57 -3.07 3.36
N THR A 116 -8.81 -3.36 4.41
CA THR A 116 -7.57 -4.16 4.30
C THR A 116 -7.85 -5.55 3.76
N LEU A 117 -8.92 -6.20 4.21
CA LEU A 117 -9.34 -7.52 3.74
C LEU A 117 -9.73 -7.50 2.26
N VAL A 118 -10.53 -6.52 1.83
CA VAL A 118 -10.91 -6.32 0.42
C VAL A 118 -9.68 -6.04 -0.43
N GLY A 119 -8.78 -5.18 0.04
CA GLY A 119 -7.53 -4.87 -0.66
C GLY A 119 -6.66 -6.10 -0.84
N GLU A 120 -6.57 -6.97 0.17
CA GLU A 120 -5.80 -8.20 0.08
C GLU A 120 -6.43 -9.22 -0.87
N ALA A 121 -7.76 -9.38 -0.84
CA ALA A 121 -8.47 -10.23 -1.78
C ALA A 121 -8.25 -9.77 -3.25
N LEU A 122 -8.19 -8.47 -3.49
CA LEU A 122 -7.88 -7.91 -4.82
C LEU A 122 -6.42 -8.12 -5.21
N ARG A 123 -5.46 -8.03 -4.27
CA ARG A 123 -4.03 -8.34 -4.53
C ARG A 123 -3.85 -9.77 -5.02
N GLN A 124 -4.54 -10.70 -4.40
CA GLN A 124 -4.49 -12.12 -4.79
C GLN A 124 -5.10 -12.37 -6.19
N GLN A 125 -6.02 -11.51 -6.63
CA GLN A 125 -6.57 -11.52 -7.99
C GLN A 125 -5.66 -10.81 -9.03
N GLY A 126 -4.46 -10.38 -8.61
CA GLY A 126 -3.46 -9.76 -9.48
C GLY A 126 -3.62 -8.25 -9.63
N TYR A 127 -4.44 -7.60 -8.78
CA TYR A 127 -4.49 -6.14 -8.75
C TYR A 127 -3.38 -5.58 -7.86
N ARG A 128 -2.77 -4.49 -8.29
CA ARG A 128 -1.93 -3.66 -7.43
C ARG A 128 -2.82 -2.69 -6.66
N VAL A 129 -2.84 -2.79 -5.33
CA VAL A 129 -3.68 -1.97 -4.46
C VAL A 129 -2.89 -0.79 -3.92
N VAL A 130 -3.43 0.42 -4.08
CA VAL A 130 -2.96 1.65 -3.46
C VAL A 130 -4.03 2.03 -2.43
N GLU A 131 -3.70 1.92 -1.14
CA GLU A 131 -4.59 2.38 -0.08
C GLU A 131 -4.60 3.91 -0.10
N THR A 132 -5.74 4.51 -0.40
CA THR A 132 -5.96 5.94 -0.18
C THR A 132 -6.36 6.07 1.27
N GLY A 133 -5.49 6.58 2.14
CA GLY A 133 -5.79 6.77 3.56
C GLY A 133 -7.11 7.53 3.73
N GLY A 134 -8.14 6.82 4.16
CA GLY A 134 -9.51 7.26 4.06
C GLY A 134 -9.99 8.06 5.25
N ASP A 135 -9.73 9.35 5.32
CA ASP A 135 -10.53 10.31 6.09
C ASP A 135 -10.69 11.63 5.32
N GLY A 136 -10.52 11.60 4.01
CA GLY A 136 -10.58 12.78 3.16
C GLY A 136 -11.83 12.84 2.30
N ALA A 137 -12.16 14.05 1.84
CA ALA A 137 -13.20 14.42 0.89
C ALA A 137 -13.04 13.82 -0.52
N ASP A 138 -12.57 12.58 -0.62
CA ASP A 138 -12.22 11.90 -1.88
C ASP A 138 -13.42 11.22 -2.56
N GLY A 139 -14.65 11.60 -2.20
CA GLY A 139 -15.86 11.10 -2.86
C GLY A 139 -16.15 9.62 -2.59
N GLY A 140 -15.85 9.13 -1.38
CA GLY A 140 -16.20 7.75 -0.96
C GLY A 140 -15.37 6.63 -1.60
N VAL A 141 -14.26 6.94 -2.26
CA VAL A 141 -13.34 5.95 -2.82
C VAL A 141 -12.35 5.52 -1.74
N ASP A 142 -12.42 4.25 -1.35
CA ASP A 142 -11.60 3.71 -0.26
C ASP A 142 -10.26 3.15 -0.78
N LEU A 143 -10.26 2.48 -1.95
CA LEU A 143 -9.06 1.94 -2.56
C LEU A 143 -8.98 2.32 -4.04
N ILE A 144 -7.76 2.55 -4.51
CA ILE A 144 -7.44 2.61 -5.93
C ILE A 144 -6.64 1.36 -6.28
N VAL A 145 -7.08 0.65 -7.31
CA VAL A 145 -6.39 -0.57 -7.75
C VAL A 145 -6.04 -0.48 -9.23
N THR A 146 -4.94 -1.11 -9.62
CA THR A 146 -4.50 -1.15 -11.02
C THR A 146 -4.23 -2.58 -11.45
N LYS A 147 -4.59 -2.90 -12.70
CA LYS A 147 -4.26 -4.17 -13.35
C LYS A 147 -3.77 -3.87 -14.77
N GLY A 148 -2.51 -4.19 -15.05
CA GLY A 148 -1.86 -3.66 -16.24
C GLY A 148 -1.80 -2.13 -16.21
N ASN A 149 -2.28 -1.48 -17.25
CA ASN A 149 -2.35 -0.01 -17.37
C ASN A 149 -3.73 0.56 -16.95
N GLU A 150 -4.66 -0.29 -16.56
CA GLU A 150 -6.01 0.13 -16.21
C GLU A 150 -6.14 0.41 -14.72
N LYS A 151 -6.85 1.51 -14.41
CA LYS A 151 -7.16 1.93 -13.05
C LYS A 151 -8.61 1.64 -12.72
N PHE A 152 -8.84 1.09 -11.52
CA PHE A 152 -10.14 0.80 -10.98
C PHE A 152 -10.31 1.47 -9.62
N LEU A 153 -11.52 1.90 -9.31
CA LEU A 153 -11.87 2.47 -8.01
C LEU A 153 -12.65 1.44 -7.20
N VAL A 154 -12.41 1.40 -5.90
CA VAL A 154 -13.11 0.50 -4.99
C VAL A 154 -13.77 1.32 -3.90
N GLN A 155 -15.05 1.08 -3.71
CA GLN A 155 -15.83 1.63 -2.62
C GLN A 155 -16.33 0.49 -1.74
N CYS A 156 -15.91 0.50 -0.48
CA CYS A 156 -16.34 -0.42 0.54
C CYS A 156 -17.54 0.18 1.27
N LYS A 157 -18.66 -0.52 1.37
CA LYS A 157 -19.81 -0.07 2.18
C LYS A 157 -20.03 -0.99 3.35
N GLN A 158 -20.05 -0.34 4.51
CA GLN A 158 -20.03 -0.99 5.80
C GLN A 158 -21.16 -2.02 5.96
N TRP A 159 -20.80 -3.12 6.52
CA TRP A 159 -21.50 -4.31 6.94
C TRP A 159 -22.83 -4.09 7.70
N ARG A 160 -23.05 -2.94 8.32
CA ARG A 160 -24.31 -2.61 9.02
C ARG A 160 -25.45 -2.20 8.08
N ALA A 161 -25.15 -1.86 6.82
CA ALA A 161 -26.18 -1.65 5.83
C ALA A 161 -26.62 -3.00 5.26
N LEU A 162 -27.76 -3.51 5.71
CA LEU A 162 -28.35 -4.76 5.19
C LEU A 162 -28.48 -4.75 3.67
N LYS A 163 -28.68 -3.56 3.05
CA LYS A 163 -28.75 -3.39 1.60
C LYS A 163 -28.07 -2.09 1.16
N VAL A 164 -27.21 -2.18 0.17
CA VAL A 164 -26.58 -1.02 -0.48
C VAL A 164 -27.44 -0.56 -1.64
N GLY A 165 -27.85 0.71 -1.60
CA GLY A 165 -28.74 1.32 -2.60
C GLY A 165 -27.99 1.85 -3.82
N VAL A 166 -28.76 2.23 -4.86
CA VAL A 166 -28.26 2.73 -6.14
C VAL A 166 -27.43 4.03 -6.02
N ALA A 167 -27.67 4.84 -4.99
CA ALA A 167 -26.95 6.12 -4.79
C ALA A 167 -25.43 5.89 -4.69
N VAL A 168 -25.00 4.86 -3.94
CA VAL A 168 -23.58 4.49 -3.80
C VAL A 168 -22.96 4.09 -5.14
N VAL A 169 -23.69 3.31 -5.94
CA VAL A 169 -23.21 2.86 -7.25
C VAL A 169 -23.09 4.04 -8.24
N ARG A 170 -24.03 4.98 -8.18
CA ARG A 170 -23.99 6.22 -8.98
C ARG A 170 -22.83 7.12 -8.57
N GLU A 171 -22.58 7.24 -7.27
CA GLU A 171 -21.47 8.03 -6.74
C GLU A 171 -20.13 7.48 -7.25
N LEU A 172 -19.90 6.16 -7.09
CA LEU A 172 -18.70 5.52 -7.61
C LEU A 172 -18.57 5.70 -9.13
N TYR A 173 -19.66 5.53 -9.88
CA TYR A 173 -19.66 5.70 -11.33
C TYR A 173 -19.27 7.13 -11.74
N GLY A 174 -19.79 8.15 -11.03
CA GLY A 174 -19.37 9.53 -11.22
C GLY A 174 -17.90 9.76 -10.92
N MET A 175 -17.37 9.16 -9.85
CA MET A 175 -15.96 9.25 -9.50
C MET A 175 -15.06 8.52 -10.50
N MET A 176 -15.53 7.41 -11.09
CA MET A 176 -14.79 6.72 -12.18
C MET A 176 -14.58 7.66 -13.37
N ALA A 177 -15.61 8.36 -13.80
CA ALA A 177 -15.52 9.34 -14.88
C ALA A 177 -14.56 10.49 -14.52
N ALA A 178 -14.70 11.06 -13.32
CA ALA A 178 -13.88 12.19 -12.85
C ALA A 178 -12.39 11.82 -12.71
N LYS A 179 -12.07 10.57 -12.29
CA LYS A 179 -10.69 10.11 -12.07
C LYS A 179 -10.13 9.32 -13.27
N GLY A 180 -10.86 9.19 -14.37
CA GLY A 180 -10.47 8.44 -15.56
C GLY A 180 -10.19 6.96 -15.23
N ALA A 181 -11.08 6.30 -14.48
CA ALA A 181 -10.97 4.89 -14.16
C ALA A 181 -11.67 4.02 -15.21
N ALA A 182 -11.06 2.89 -15.58
CA ALA A 182 -11.60 1.93 -16.53
C ALA A 182 -12.80 1.17 -15.96
N GLY A 183 -12.87 1.02 -14.63
CA GLY A 183 -13.95 0.33 -13.95
C GLY A 183 -13.94 0.60 -12.44
N GLY A 184 -14.91 -0.01 -11.73
CA GLY A 184 -14.99 0.11 -10.28
C GLY A 184 -15.65 -1.08 -9.60
N PHE A 185 -15.41 -1.21 -8.30
CA PHE A 185 -15.98 -2.23 -7.43
C PHE A 185 -16.73 -1.55 -6.29
N VAL A 186 -17.99 -1.93 -6.08
CA VAL A 186 -18.68 -1.65 -4.81
C VAL A 186 -18.72 -2.96 -4.04
N VAL A 187 -18.10 -2.97 -2.86
CA VAL A 187 -17.95 -4.16 -2.02
C VAL A 187 -18.73 -3.98 -0.72
N THR A 188 -19.54 -4.96 -0.37
CA THR A 188 -20.28 -5.00 0.89
C THR A 188 -20.33 -6.42 1.45
N SER A 189 -20.45 -6.54 2.76
CA SER A 189 -20.78 -7.82 3.40
C SER A 189 -22.28 -8.16 3.35
N GLY A 190 -23.12 -7.17 3.05
CA GLY A 190 -24.54 -7.31 2.89
C GLY A 190 -24.96 -7.67 1.46
N SER A 191 -26.06 -7.09 1.01
CA SER A 191 -26.62 -7.28 -0.34
C SER A 191 -26.87 -5.94 -1.03
N PHE A 192 -27.18 -5.96 -2.32
CA PHE A 192 -27.57 -4.80 -3.10
C PHE A 192 -29.07 -4.73 -3.31
N THR A 193 -29.61 -3.53 -3.49
CA THR A 193 -30.99 -3.36 -3.96
C THR A 193 -31.12 -3.73 -5.44
N ALA A 194 -32.33 -4.03 -5.90
CA ALA A 194 -32.61 -4.28 -7.32
C ALA A 194 -32.14 -3.10 -8.20
N ASP A 195 -32.49 -1.87 -7.79
CA ASP A 195 -32.09 -0.64 -8.50
C ASP A 195 -30.57 -0.49 -8.61
N ALA A 196 -29.82 -0.86 -7.56
CA ALA A 196 -28.37 -0.84 -7.59
C ALA A 196 -27.81 -1.84 -8.62
N SER A 197 -28.37 -3.05 -8.63
CA SER A 197 -27.99 -4.11 -9.57
C SER A 197 -28.34 -3.73 -11.01
N ASP A 198 -29.53 -3.17 -11.23
CA ASP A 198 -29.96 -2.73 -12.56
C ASP A 198 -29.14 -1.54 -13.08
N PHE A 199 -28.78 -0.62 -12.20
CA PHE A 199 -27.89 0.48 -12.59
C PHE A 199 -26.49 0.00 -12.97
N ALA A 200 -25.93 -0.98 -12.29
CA ALA A 200 -24.61 -1.52 -12.59
C ALA A 200 -24.56 -2.30 -13.93
N LYS A 201 -25.69 -2.85 -14.38
CA LYS A 201 -25.78 -3.57 -15.66
C LYS A 201 -25.38 -2.67 -16.83
N GLY A 202 -24.50 -3.18 -17.69
CA GLY A 202 -23.99 -2.45 -18.86
C GLY A 202 -23.02 -1.29 -18.54
N ARG A 203 -22.60 -1.19 -17.28
CA ARG A 203 -21.57 -0.24 -16.83
C ARG A 203 -20.40 -1.02 -16.25
N ASN A 204 -19.20 -0.44 -16.33
CA ASN A 204 -17.98 -1.07 -15.79
C ASN A 204 -17.92 -0.96 -14.26
N VAL A 205 -19.04 -1.30 -13.57
CA VAL A 205 -19.12 -1.34 -12.11
C VAL A 205 -19.49 -2.78 -11.70
N THR A 206 -18.61 -3.39 -10.92
CA THR A 206 -18.80 -4.72 -10.36
C THR A 206 -19.34 -4.61 -8.94
N LEU A 207 -20.46 -5.24 -8.67
CA LEU A 207 -21.04 -5.33 -7.33
C LEU A 207 -20.60 -6.63 -6.67
N VAL A 208 -20.00 -6.52 -5.48
CA VAL A 208 -19.47 -7.64 -4.69
C VAL A 208 -20.23 -7.68 -3.37
N ASP A 209 -21.22 -8.55 -3.29
CA ASP A 209 -22.01 -8.82 -2.08
C ASP A 209 -21.29 -9.78 -1.11
N GLY A 210 -21.87 -10.05 0.04
CA GLY A 210 -21.31 -10.95 1.04
C GLY A 210 -20.91 -12.33 0.51
N PRO A 211 -21.80 -13.05 -0.21
CA PRO A 211 -21.48 -14.33 -0.86
C PRO A 211 -20.34 -14.24 -1.89
N ALA A 212 -20.31 -13.19 -2.72
CA ALA A 212 -19.25 -12.98 -3.69
C ALA A 212 -17.92 -12.65 -3.01
N LEU A 213 -17.95 -11.81 -1.98
CA LEU A 213 -16.78 -11.49 -1.17
C LEU A 213 -16.20 -12.74 -0.48
N ALA A 214 -17.08 -13.62 0.04
CA ALA A 214 -16.65 -14.89 0.62
C ALA A 214 -15.88 -15.75 -0.37
N LYS A 215 -16.37 -15.85 -1.61
CA LYS A 215 -15.66 -16.56 -2.70
C LYS A 215 -14.31 -15.92 -3.02
N TRP A 216 -14.23 -14.59 -3.04
CA TRP A 216 -12.95 -13.88 -3.26
C TRP A 216 -11.94 -14.20 -2.19
N ILE A 217 -12.35 -14.19 -0.92
CA ILE A 217 -11.49 -14.52 0.23
C ILE A 217 -11.02 -15.98 0.18
N GLN A 218 -11.91 -16.92 -0.21
CA GLN A 218 -11.56 -18.33 -0.36
C GLN A 218 -10.57 -18.56 -1.50
N ALA A 219 -10.80 -17.93 -2.66
CA ALA A 219 -9.91 -18.02 -3.82
C ALA A 219 -8.52 -17.44 -3.55
N ALA A 220 -8.42 -16.48 -2.65
CA ALA A 220 -7.15 -15.89 -2.23
C ALA A 220 -6.24 -16.83 -1.40
N ARG A 221 -6.74 -18.02 -1.01
CA ARG A 221 -6.00 -19.03 -0.22
C ARG A 221 -5.49 -20.21 -1.05
N ALA A 222 -6.05 -20.41 -2.23
CA ALA A 222 -5.68 -21.51 -3.12
C ALA A 222 -4.40 -21.18 -3.90
#